data_bcfa3075fef0ba957ec8cef84833bcb0
#
_entry.id   bcfa3075fef0ba957ec8cef84833bcb0
#
_cell.length_a   1.000
_cell.length_b   1.000
_cell.length_c   1.000
_cell.angle_alpha   90.00
_cell.angle_beta   90.00
_cell.angle_gamma   90.00
#
_symmetry.space_group_name_H-M   'P 1'
#
loop_
_entity.id
_entity.type
_entity.pdbx_description
1 polymer ?
#
loop_
_entity_poly.entity_id
_entity_poly.type
_entity_poly.pdbx_seq_one_letter_code
_entity_poly.pdbx_strand_id
1 'polypeptide(L)'
;DPAMAVSVGINATLIHYLLMGAVSVTTVASFESIGAILVVALLIVPGATAYLWSDRLPRILALAMIFGAVAAVAGYYLAGVWNSSISGAIVVVLGGIFLLSVLLAPRQGLLAKLYMQAALSVKVAQDHMLLSMVRVAEVDEERRWLGGALIQEASVSALLAKLALRRLRQRVLLQETATGMRLTEQGRREGRRLLRGHRLWETYLNELGVRADHVHEPANALEH
;
A
#
# COMPACT_ATOMS: atom_id res chain seq x y z
N ASP A 1 9.58 6.18 -23.11
CA ASP A 1 9.95 5.06 -24.00
C ASP A 1 10.64 5.64 -25.24
N PRO A 2 11.95 5.32 -25.50
CA PRO A 2 12.69 5.84 -26.65
C PRO A 2 12.06 5.43 -27.99
N ALA A 3 11.45 4.26 -28.08
CA ALA A 3 10.78 3.80 -29.30
C ALA A 3 9.56 4.66 -29.65
N MET A 4 8.81 5.10 -28.63
CA MET A 4 7.67 6.00 -28.81
C MET A 4 8.10 7.43 -29.22
N ALA A 5 9.23 7.93 -28.71
CA ALA A 5 9.78 9.23 -29.09
C ALA A 5 10.19 9.24 -30.57
N VAL A 6 10.85 8.17 -31.03
CA VAL A 6 11.25 8.03 -32.42
C VAL A 6 10.04 7.96 -33.36
N SER A 7 8.96 7.29 -32.98
CA SER A 7 7.75 7.18 -33.81
C SER A 7 7.04 8.53 -34.01
N VAL A 8 7.23 9.48 -33.10
CA VAL A 8 6.70 10.86 -33.17
C VAL A 8 7.68 11.84 -33.83
N GLY A 9 8.82 11.33 -34.36
CA GLY A 9 9.81 12.13 -35.05
C GLY A 9 10.79 12.88 -34.14
N ILE A 10 10.83 12.53 -32.87
CA ILE A 10 11.71 13.15 -31.87
C ILE A 10 12.99 12.32 -31.75
N ASN A 11 14.15 12.97 -31.94
CA ASN A 11 15.44 12.32 -31.75
C ASN A 11 15.74 12.11 -30.26
N ALA A 12 15.36 10.93 -29.74
CA ALA A 12 15.53 10.56 -28.34
C ALA A 12 17.01 10.63 -27.90
N THR A 13 17.95 10.32 -28.79
CA THR A 13 19.39 10.35 -28.52
C THR A 13 19.89 11.79 -28.29
N LEU A 14 19.44 12.73 -29.11
CA LEU A 14 19.79 14.14 -28.97
C LEU A 14 19.28 14.72 -27.64
N ILE A 15 18.03 14.44 -27.31
CA ILE A 15 17.43 14.88 -26.04
C ILE A 15 18.19 14.31 -24.84
N HIS A 16 18.55 13.02 -24.91
CA HIS A 16 19.32 12.37 -23.84
C HIS A 16 20.67 13.05 -23.61
N TYR A 17 21.45 13.30 -24.67
CA TYR A 17 22.73 13.98 -24.53
C TYR A 17 22.59 15.43 -24.07
N LEU A 18 21.56 16.13 -24.52
CA LEU A 18 21.30 17.51 -24.13
C LEU A 18 20.94 17.59 -22.63
N LEU A 19 20.11 16.69 -22.14
CA LEU A 19 19.77 16.56 -20.70
C LEU A 19 21.00 16.20 -19.87
N MET A 20 21.80 15.22 -20.32
CA MET A 20 23.02 14.81 -19.62
C MET A 20 24.02 15.97 -19.56
N GLY A 21 24.21 16.70 -20.66
CA GLY A 21 25.07 17.88 -20.71
C GLY A 21 24.59 18.98 -19.76
N ALA A 22 23.30 19.28 -19.78
CA ALA A 22 22.72 20.30 -18.88
C ALA A 22 22.90 19.93 -17.39
N VAL A 23 22.63 18.67 -17.03
CA VAL A 23 22.83 18.17 -15.65
C VAL A 23 24.32 18.25 -15.27
N SER A 24 25.25 17.83 -16.14
CA SER A 24 26.68 17.88 -15.86
C SER A 24 27.16 19.30 -15.61
N VAL A 25 26.83 20.25 -16.49
CA VAL A 25 27.23 21.66 -16.34
C VAL A 25 26.67 22.26 -15.05
N THR A 26 25.38 22.02 -14.79
CA THR A 26 24.74 22.55 -13.58
C THR A 26 25.37 21.96 -12.32
N THR A 27 25.66 20.66 -12.31
CA THR A 27 26.26 19.98 -11.16
C THR A 27 27.67 20.48 -10.87
N VAL A 28 28.52 20.58 -11.90
CA VAL A 28 29.91 21.07 -11.74
C VAL A 28 29.94 22.51 -11.27
N ALA A 29 29.14 23.40 -11.86
CA ALA A 29 29.04 24.78 -11.44
C ALA A 29 28.54 24.94 -9.99
N SER A 30 27.62 24.06 -9.57
CA SER A 30 27.08 24.06 -8.21
C SER A 30 28.08 23.57 -7.16
N PHE A 31 28.97 22.63 -7.50
CA PHE A 31 29.97 22.10 -6.56
C PHE A 31 30.90 23.21 -6.02
N GLU A 32 31.32 24.12 -6.89
CA GLU A 32 32.21 25.21 -6.51
C GLU A 32 31.51 26.23 -5.58
N SER A 33 30.20 26.44 -5.80
CA SER A 33 29.44 27.46 -5.09
C SER A 33 28.90 27.03 -3.73
N ILE A 34 28.38 25.81 -3.62
CA ILE A 34 27.61 25.38 -2.43
C ILE A 34 28.10 24.05 -1.80
N GLY A 35 29.08 23.42 -2.40
CA GLY A 35 29.72 22.19 -1.91
C GLY A 35 29.05 20.90 -2.37
N ALA A 36 29.86 19.86 -2.50
CA ALA A 36 29.45 18.59 -3.10
C ALA A 36 28.31 17.88 -2.37
N ILE A 37 28.31 17.89 -1.04
CA ILE A 37 27.33 17.18 -0.21
C ILE A 37 25.92 17.74 -0.45
N LEU A 38 25.79 19.07 -0.46
CA LEU A 38 24.49 19.72 -0.66
C LEU A 38 23.98 19.53 -2.10
N VAL A 39 24.86 19.59 -3.09
CA VAL A 39 24.48 19.39 -4.50
C VAL A 39 23.95 17.98 -4.73
N VAL A 40 24.64 16.95 -4.22
CA VAL A 40 24.18 15.57 -4.33
C VAL A 40 22.85 15.38 -3.59
N ALA A 41 22.68 15.94 -2.40
CA ALA A 41 21.43 15.88 -1.66
C ALA A 41 20.28 16.53 -2.42
N LEU A 42 20.47 17.74 -2.97
CA LEU A 42 19.45 18.45 -3.74
C LEU A 42 19.11 17.77 -5.08
N LEU A 43 20.06 17.07 -5.67
CA LEU A 43 19.83 16.34 -6.92
C LEU A 43 18.95 15.10 -6.72
N ILE A 44 19.13 14.38 -5.61
CA ILE A 44 18.51 13.08 -5.40
C ILE A 44 17.27 13.18 -4.51
N VAL A 45 17.38 13.82 -3.35
CA VAL A 45 16.37 13.70 -2.29
C VAL A 45 15.02 14.34 -2.66
N PRO A 46 14.92 15.54 -3.25
CA PRO A 46 13.62 16.09 -3.64
C PRO A 46 12.89 15.24 -4.67
N GLY A 47 13.63 14.71 -5.66
CA GLY A 47 13.08 13.81 -6.67
C GLY A 47 12.56 12.50 -6.07
N ALA A 48 13.35 11.85 -5.23
CA ALA A 48 12.97 10.64 -4.52
C ALA A 48 11.75 10.88 -3.61
N THR A 49 11.71 12.02 -2.91
CA THR A 49 10.59 12.42 -2.07
C THR A 49 9.31 12.60 -2.89
N ALA A 50 9.39 13.31 -4.01
CA ALA A 50 8.26 13.56 -4.89
C ALA A 50 7.70 12.26 -5.52
N TYR A 51 8.57 11.31 -5.84
CA TYR A 51 8.18 10.00 -6.35
C TYR A 51 7.31 9.19 -5.37
N LEU A 52 7.51 9.35 -4.07
CA LEU A 52 6.66 8.71 -3.06
C LEU A 52 5.22 9.24 -3.08
N TRP A 53 4.99 10.45 -3.59
CA TRP A 53 3.68 11.12 -3.59
C TRP A 53 2.91 10.95 -4.91
N SER A 54 3.60 10.77 -6.04
CA SER A 54 2.94 10.72 -7.36
C SER A 54 3.71 9.86 -8.36
N ASP A 55 2.98 9.23 -9.30
CA ASP A 55 3.54 8.49 -10.43
C ASP A 55 3.52 9.32 -11.74
N ARG A 56 2.96 10.53 -11.71
CA ARG A 56 2.86 11.39 -12.90
C ARG A 56 4.06 12.33 -12.97
N LEU A 57 4.87 12.20 -14.03
CA LEU A 57 6.10 12.98 -14.23
C LEU A 57 5.93 14.50 -14.00
N PRO A 58 4.91 15.19 -14.54
CA PRO A 58 4.77 16.62 -14.30
C PRO A 58 4.55 16.97 -12.83
N ARG A 59 3.82 16.12 -12.09
CA ARG A 59 3.59 16.31 -10.64
C ARG A 59 4.85 16.02 -9.84
N ILE A 60 5.62 15.00 -10.23
CA ILE A 60 6.91 14.68 -9.58
C ILE A 60 7.85 15.88 -9.72
N LEU A 61 7.99 16.46 -10.91
CA LEU A 61 8.82 17.61 -11.14
C LEU A 61 8.39 18.82 -10.30
N ALA A 62 7.08 19.14 -10.29
CA ALA A 62 6.55 20.23 -9.50
C ALA A 62 6.77 20.02 -7.98
N LEU A 63 6.50 18.82 -7.47
CA LEU A 63 6.72 18.48 -6.06
C LEU A 63 8.20 18.51 -5.70
N ALA A 64 9.10 18.02 -6.56
CA ALA A 64 10.53 18.05 -6.32
C ALA A 64 11.04 19.50 -6.21
N MET A 65 10.57 20.39 -7.07
CA MET A 65 10.90 21.83 -6.97
C MET A 65 10.38 22.43 -5.67
N ILE A 66 9.15 22.12 -5.27
CA ILE A 66 8.57 22.62 -4.01
C ILE A 66 9.35 22.10 -2.81
N PHE A 67 9.65 20.79 -2.74
CA PHE A 67 10.40 20.22 -1.63
C PHE A 67 11.83 20.78 -1.55
N GLY A 68 12.49 20.95 -2.69
CA GLY A 68 13.82 21.59 -2.74
C GLY A 68 13.79 23.03 -2.26
N ALA A 69 12.83 23.84 -2.72
CA ALA A 69 12.68 25.24 -2.30
C ALA A 69 12.33 25.36 -0.81
N VAL A 70 11.39 24.55 -0.32
CA VAL A 70 11.02 24.51 1.11
C VAL A 70 12.22 24.12 1.96
N ALA A 71 12.99 23.11 1.53
CA ALA A 71 14.19 22.71 2.27
C ALA A 71 15.27 23.77 2.29
N ALA A 72 15.48 24.48 1.18
CA ALA A 72 16.46 25.58 1.11
C ALA A 72 16.08 26.72 2.07
N VAL A 73 14.83 27.16 2.03
CA VAL A 73 14.34 28.25 2.91
C VAL A 73 14.36 27.83 4.39
N ALA A 74 13.79 26.65 4.70
CA ALA A 74 13.73 26.16 6.08
C ALA A 74 15.13 25.85 6.63
N GLY A 75 16.03 25.29 5.82
CA GLY A 75 17.40 25.00 6.20
C GLY A 75 18.21 26.28 6.45
N TYR A 76 18.00 27.35 5.66
CA TYR A 76 18.59 28.65 5.89
C TYR A 76 18.21 29.21 7.26
N TYR A 77 16.94 29.26 7.60
CA TYR A 77 16.47 29.71 8.90
C TYR A 77 16.98 28.82 10.06
N LEU A 78 16.98 27.53 9.86
CA LEU A 78 17.47 26.57 10.86
C LEU A 78 18.96 26.75 11.14
N ALA A 79 19.76 27.01 10.10
CA ALA A 79 21.18 27.31 10.23
C ALA A 79 21.44 28.55 11.11
N GLY A 80 20.60 29.59 10.94
CA GLY A 80 20.66 30.77 11.78
C GLY A 80 20.34 30.51 13.24
N VAL A 81 19.30 29.73 13.52
CA VAL A 81 18.91 29.36 14.90
C VAL A 81 19.97 28.49 15.59
N TRP A 82 20.54 27.52 14.87
CA TRP A 82 21.52 26.57 15.43
C TRP A 82 22.97 27.07 15.31
N ASN A 83 23.17 28.22 14.72
CA ASN A 83 24.51 28.79 14.47
C ASN A 83 25.43 27.76 13.76
N SER A 84 24.89 27.07 12.77
CA SER A 84 25.52 25.96 12.05
C SER A 84 25.73 26.29 10.57
N SER A 85 26.36 25.36 9.82
CA SER A 85 26.56 25.55 8.38
C SER A 85 25.22 25.47 7.63
N ILE A 86 24.99 26.41 6.71
CA ILE A 86 23.76 26.47 5.88
C ILE A 86 23.59 25.22 5.07
N SER A 87 24.65 24.70 4.44
CA SER A 87 24.63 23.48 3.65
C SER A 87 24.20 22.26 4.48
N GLY A 88 24.77 22.11 5.70
CA GLY A 88 24.41 21.03 6.61
C GLY A 88 22.96 21.10 7.06
N ALA A 89 22.47 22.28 7.42
CA ALA A 89 21.09 22.50 7.85
C ALA A 89 20.08 22.16 6.73
N ILE A 90 20.35 22.55 5.48
CA ILE A 90 19.49 22.20 4.32
C ILE A 90 19.44 20.69 4.13
N VAL A 91 20.57 19.99 4.23
CA VAL A 91 20.62 18.52 4.12
C VAL A 91 19.81 17.84 5.22
N VAL A 92 19.89 18.34 6.46
CA VAL A 92 19.09 17.81 7.58
C VAL A 92 17.61 18.01 7.34
N VAL A 93 17.17 19.19 6.87
CA VAL A 93 15.77 19.45 6.54
C VAL A 93 15.31 18.57 5.39
N LEU A 94 16.11 18.40 4.33
CA LEU A 94 15.81 17.47 3.22
C LEU A 94 15.61 16.03 3.73
N GLY A 95 16.52 15.57 4.57
CA GLY A 95 16.40 14.24 5.20
C GLY A 95 15.14 14.10 6.05
N GLY A 96 14.78 15.15 6.81
CA GLY A 96 13.54 15.19 7.58
C GLY A 96 12.28 15.12 6.70
N ILE A 97 12.23 15.92 5.63
CA ILE A 97 11.11 15.89 4.65
C ILE A 97 11.00 14.51 3.99
N PHE A 98 12.13 13.90 3.62
CA PHE A 98 12.15 12.56 3.05
C PHE A 98 11.62 11.51 4.03
N LEU A 99 12.10 11.48 5.27
CA LEU A 99 11.64 10.56 6.30
C LEU A 99 10.14 10.71 6.59
N LEU A 100 9.67 11.96 6.72
CA LEU A 100 8.24 12.24 6.87
C LEU A 100 7.45 11.72 5.67
N SER A 101 7.97 11.91 4.46
CA SER A 101 7.31 11.42 3.24
C SER A 101 7.28 9.90 3.18
N VAL A 102 8.34 9.20 3.58
CA VAL A 102 8.36 7.73 3.70
C VAL A 102 7.31 7.23 4.68
N LEU A 103 7.07 7.95 5.77
CA LEU A 103 6.05 7.56 6.75
C LEU A 103 4.64 7.89 6.27
N LEU A 104 4.42 9.11 5.75
CA LEU A 104 3.08 9.69 5.52
C LEU A 104 2.59 9.59 4.08
N ALA A 105 3.44 9.23 3.10
CA ALA A 105 3.02 9.21 1.69
C ALA A 105 1.79 8.30 1.49
N PRO A 106 0.74 8.79 0.81
CA PRO A 106 -0.55 8.09 0.75
C PRO A 106 -0.51 6.80 -0.06
N ARG A 107 0.47 6.62 -0.95
CA ARG A 107 0.57 5.44 -1.83
C ARG A 107 1.69 4.48 -1.46
N GLN A 108 2.86 5.02 -1.12
CA GLN A 108 4.06 4.23 -0.87
C GLN A 108 4.56 4.38 0.56
N GLY A 109 3.88 5.19 1.38
CA GLY A 109 4.22 5.39 2.77
C GLY A 109 4.08 4.13 3.61
N LEU A 110 4.97 3.99 4.57
CA LEU A 110 5.01 2.82 5.46
C LEU A 110 3.70 2.66 6.24
N LEU A 111 3.15 3.78 6.74
CA LEU A 111 1.87 3.78 7.46
C LEU A 111 0.69 3.37 6.56
N ALA A 112 0.68 3.84 5.29
CA ALA A 112 -0.35 3.45 4.34
C ALA A 112 -0.29 1.95 4.02
N LYS A 113 0.90 1.39 3.82
CA LYS A 113 1.10 -0.04 3.59
C LYS A 113 0.66 -0.87 4.79
N LEU A 114 1.06 -0.49 6.00
CA LEU A 114 0.66 -1.18 7.22
C LEU A 114 -0.87 -1.14 7.41
N TYR A 115 -1.49 0.02 7.17
CA TYR A 115 -2.94 0.15 7.24
C TYR A 115 -3.66 -0.73 6.20
N MET A 116 -3.19 -0.72 4.94
CA MET A 116 -3.75 -1.57 3.88
C MET A 116 -3.60 -3.06 4.19
N GLN A 117 -2.42 -3.48 4.66
CA GLN A 117 -2.20 -4.87 5.08
C GLN A 117 -3.11 -5.28 6.24
N ALA A 118 -3.22 -4.43 7.27
CA ALA A 118 -4.13 -4.69 8.38
C ALA A 118 -5.60 -4.74 7.93
N ALA A 119 -6.01 -3.84 7.05
CA ALA A 119 -7.37 -3.82 6.51
C ALA A 119 -7.67 -5.07 5.67
N LEU A 120 -6.71 -5.51 4.86
CA LEU A 120 -6.80 -6.74 4.06
C LEU A 120 -6.86 -7.98 4.96
N SER A 121 -5.98 -8.08 5.96
CA SER A 121 -5.99 -9.21 6.91
C SER A 121 -7.33 -9.33 7.64
N VAL A 122 -7.94 -8.19 8.03
CA VAL A 122 -9.27 -8.20 8.63
C VAL A 122 -10.34 -8.62 7.63
N LYS A 123 -10.24 -8.21 6.35
CA LYS A 123 -11.18 -8.63 5.30
C LYS A 123 -11.09 -10.14 5.07
N VAL A 124 -9.88 -10.67 4.90
CA VAL A 124 -9.63 -12.10 4.74
C VAL A 124 -10.21 -12.89 5.92
N ALA A 125 -9.97 -12.44 7.15
CA ALA A 125 -10.55 -13.06 8.34
C ALA A 125 -12.10 -13.05 8.34
N GLN A 126 -12.73 -11.96 7.85
CA GLN A 126 -14.18 -11.88 7.69
C GLN A 126 -14.70 -12.90 6.69
N ASP A 127 -14.07 -12.99 5.54
CA ASP A 127 -14.50 -13.88 4.46
C ASP A 127 -14.33 -15.34 4.87
N HIS A 128 -13.24 -15.70 5.55
CA HIS A 128 -13.06 -17.03 6.15
C HIS A 128 -14.14 -17.38 7.19
N MET A 129 -14.44 -16.46 8.11
CA MET A 129 -15.49 -16.67 9.11
C MET A 129 -16.86 -16.85 8.45
N LEU A 130 -17.16 -16.04 7.43
CA LEU A 130 -18.42 -16.11 6.73
C LEU A 130 -18.57 -17.43 5.96
N LEU A 131 -17.48 -17.87 5.30
CA LEU A 131 -17.42 -19.15 4.59
C LEU A 131 -17.62 -20.34 5.52
N SER A 132 -16.93 -20.37 6.66
CA SER A 132 -17.09 -21.46 7.65
C SER A 132 -18.52 -21.54 8.17
N MET A 133 -19.12 -20.39 8.50
CA MET A 133 -20.50 -20.34 8.95
C MET A 133 -21.49 -20.79 7.89
N VAL A 134 -21.30 -20.44 6.62
CA VAL A 134 -22.19 -20.83 5.53
C VAL A 134 -22.05 -22.32 5.22
N ARG A 135 -20.83 -22.87 5.20
CA ARG A 135 -20.60 -24.32 5.02
C ARG A 135 -21.34 -25.17 6.06
N VAL A 136 -21.29 -24.72 7.31
CA VAL A 136 -22.00 -25.44 8.39
C VAL A 136 -23.49 -25.20 8.31
N ALA A 137 -23.96 -24.01 7.94
CA ALA A 137 -25.37 -23.71 7.77
C ALA A 137 -26.03 -24.46 6.59
N GLU A 138 -25.24 -24.96 5.62
CA GLU A 138 -25.71 -25.87 4.56
C GLU A 138 -26.07 -27.26 5.13
N VAL A 139 -25.45 -27.68 6.24
CA VAL A 139 -25.69 -28.99 6.89
C VAL A 139 -26.69 -28.86 8.04
N ASP A 140 -26.62 -27.80 8.81
CA ASP A 140 -27.47 -27.53 9.97
C ASP A 140 -27.88 -26.03 9.95
N GLU A 141 -29.07 -25.76 9.45
CA GLU A 141 -29.59 -24.42 9.23
C GLU A 141 -29.85 -23.66 10.53
N GLU A 142 -30.10 -24.39 11.62
CA GLU A 142 -30.39 -23.81 12.95
C GLU A 142 -29.16 -23.65 13.83
N ARG A 143 -27.98 -24.06 13.39
CA ARG A 143 -26.78 -24.00 14.21
C ARG A 143 -26.45 -22.59 14.64
N ARG A 144 -26.24 -22.43 15.92
CA ARG A 144 -25.88 -21.16 16.57
C ARG A 144 -24.42 -21.18 16.97
N TRP A 145 -23.77 -20.09 16.74
CA TRP A 145 -22.32 -19.98 16.98
C TRP A 145 -22.05 -19.19 18.24
N LEU A 146 -21.28 -19.77 19.17
CA LEU A 146 -20.70 -19.03 20.28
C LEU A 146 -19.51 -18.20 19.73
N GLY A 147 -19.43 -16.91 20.10
CA GLY A 147 -18.37 -16.01 19.61
C GLY A 147 -16.95 -16.52 19.86
N GLY A 148 -16.74 -17.26 20.97
CA GLY A 148 -15.46 -17.90 21.27
C GLY A 148 -15.11 -19.05 20.30
N ALA A 149 -16.07 -19.87 19.92
CA ALA A 149 -15.86 -20.98 18.97
C ALA A 149 -15.49 -20.46 17.58
N LEU A 150 -16.14 -19.39 17.10
CA LEU A 150 -15.79 -18.75 15.82
C LEU A 150 -14.37 -18.18 15.80
N ILE A 151 -13.92 -17.61 16.93
CA ILE A 151 -12.56 -17.10 17.06
C ILE A 151 -11.54 -18.23 16.99
N GLN A 152 -11.83 -19.38 17.59
CA GLN A 152 -10.95 -20.53 17.62
C GLN A 152 -10.89 -21.25 16.26
N GLU A 153 -12.01 -21.34 15.54
CA GLU A 153 -12.12 -22.01 14.24
C GLU A 153 -11.49 -21.17 13.10
N ALA A 154 -11.42 -19.84 13.25
CA ALA A 154 -10.90 -18.95 12.24
C ALA A 154 -9.38 -19.06 11.99
N SER A 155 -8.62 -19.81 12.80
CA SER A 155 -7.15 -19.98 12.70
C SER A 155 -6.36 -18.67 12.60
N VAL A 156 -6.94 -17.55 13.05
CA VAL A 156 -6.41 -16.18 12.95
C VAL A 156 -6.14 -15.65 14.36
N SER A 157 -5.27 -14.67 14.50
CA SER A 157 -5.03 -14.06 15.81
C SER A 157 -6.35 -13.55 16.42
N ALA A 158 -6.52 -13.75 17.73
CA ALA A 158 -7.75 -13.40 18.45
C ALA A 158 -8.17 -11.92 18.27
N LEU A 159 -7.22 -11.04 18.05
CA LEU A 159 -7.46 -9.62 17.81
C LEU A 159 -8.07 -9.36 16.43
N LEU A 160 -7.54 -10.00 15.38
CA LEU A 160 -8.10 -9.92 14.03
C LEU A 160 -9.49 -10.54 13.96
N ALA A 161 -9.69 -11.68 14.63
CA ALA A 161 -10.98 -12.34 14.72
C ALA A 161 -12.05 -11.46 15.39
N LYS A 162 -11.71 -10.77 16.50
CA LYS A 162 -12.60 -9.80 17.15
C LYS A 162 -12.95 -8.63 16.25
N LEU A 163 -11.96 -8.08 15.51
CA LEU A 163 -12.19 -6.99 14.56
C LEU A 163 -13.05 -7.44 13.38
N ALA A 164 -12.82 -8.63 12.86
CA ALA A 164 -13.62 -9.24 11.80
C ALA A 164 -15.08 -9.42 12.24
N LEU A 165 -15.33 -10.00 13.41
CA LEU A 165 -16.67 -10.14 14.01
C LEU A 165 -17.37 -8.79 14.20
N ARG A 166 -16.66 -7.78 14.70
CA ARG A 166 -17.21 -6.43 14.86
C ARG A 166 -17.66 -5.85 13.53
N ARG A 167 -16.87 -6.01 12.46
CA ARG A 167 -17.22 -5.56 11.10
C ARG A 167 -18.38 -6.35 10.51
N LEU A 168 -18.43 -7.68 10.69
CA LEU A 168 -19.56 -8.51 10.25
C LEU A 168 -20.87 -8.08 10.90
N ARG A 169 -20.86 -7.75 12.20
CA ARG A 169 -22.02 -7.18 12.91
C ARG A 169 -22.40 -5.80 12.36
N GLN A 170 -21.45 -4.91 12.14
CA GLN A 170 -21.71 -3.58 11.58
C GLN A 170 -22.32 -3.63 10.17
N ARG A 171 -21.98 -4.63 9.38
CA ARG A 171 -22.55 -4.88 8.05
C ARG A 171 -23.89 -5.63 8.10
N VAL A 172 -24.42 -5.89 9.29
CA VAL A 172 -25.67 -6.63 9.49
C VAL A 172 -25.63 -8.03 8.84
N LEU A 173 -24.45 -8.63 8.71
CA LEU A 173 -24.29 -9.98 8.19
C LEU A 173 -24.50 -11.05 9.28
N LEU A 174 -24.30 -10.64 10.54
CA LEU A 174 -24.53 -11.45 11.74
C LEU A 174 -25.53 -10.78 12.66
N GLN A 175 -26.43 -11.59 13.20
CA GLN A 175 -27.36 -11.19 14.25
C GLN A 175 -27.04 -11.92 15.55
N GLU A 176 -26.98 -11.16 16.64
CA GLU A 176 -26.78 -11.69 17.98
C GLU A 176 -28.12 -12.14 18.56
N THR A 177 -28.17 -13.36 19.05
CA THR A 177 -29.35 -13.96 19.68
C THR A 177 -28.97 -14.32 21.11
N ALA A 178 -29.93 -14.45 22.02
CA ALA A 178 -29.69 -14.80 23.41
C ALA A 178 -28.81 -16.05 23.63
N THR A 179 -28.78 -16.95 22.65
CA THR A 179 -28.03 -18.22 22.69
C THR A 179 -26.81 -18.28 21.76
N GLY A 180 -26.46 -17.18 21.07
CA GLY A 180 -25.30 -17.13 20.17
C GLY A 180 -25.50 -16.22 18.98
N MET A 181 -24.68 -16.38 17.96
CA MET A 181 -24.73 -15.61 16.71
C MET A 181 -25.34 -16.44 15.59
N ARG A 182 -26.17 -15.81 14.74
CA ARG A 182 -26.75 -16.38 13.52
C ARG A 182 -26.42 -15.53 12.31
N LEU A 183 -26.32 -16.16 11.15
CA LEU A 183 -26.27 -15.45 9.87
C LEU A 183 -27.62 -14.79 9.59
N THR A 184 -27.59 -13.53 9.18
CA THR A 184 -28.76 -12.86 8.61
C THR A 184 -29.02 -13.39 7.20
N GLU A 185 -30.18 -13.06 6.62
CA GLU A 185 -30.45 -13.42 5.22
C GLU A 185 -29.44 -12.78 4.25
N GLN A 186 -29.00 -11.54 4.56
CA GLN A 186 -27.94 -10.88 3.81
C GLN A 186 -26.59 -11.59 4.00
N GLY A 187 -26.25 -12.02 5.20
CA GLY A 187 -25.05 -12.81 5.49
C GLY A 187 -25.03 -14.15 4.74
N ARG A 188 -26.17 -14.83 4.64
CA ARG A 188 -26.30 -16.07 3.87
C ARG A 188 -26.11 -15.86 2.37
N ARG A 189 -26.65 -14.76 1.82
CA ARG A 189 -26.48 -14.43 0.39
C ARG A 189 -25.02 -14.11 0.05
N GLU A 190 -24.36 -13.29 0.85
CA GLU A 190 -22.98 -12.93 0.65
C GLU A 190 -22.05 -14.13 0.82
N GLY A 191 -22.25 -14.93 1.87
CA GLY A 191 -21.45 -16.13 2.09
C GLY A 191 -21.65 -17.19 1.00
N ARG A 192 -22.87 -17.37 0.47
CA ARG A 192 -23.09 -18.23 -0.70
C ARG A 192 -22.44 -17.72 -1.97
N ARG A 193 -22.31 -16.39 -2.11
CA ARG A 193 -21.57 -15.77 -3.23
C ARG A 193 -20.08 -16.10 -3.13
N LEU A 194 -19.49 -15.90 -1.97
CA LEU A 194 -18.09 -16.25 -1.69
C LEU A 194 -17.84 -17.75 -1.89
N LEU A 195 -18.71 -18.62 -1.35
CA LEU A 195 -18.57 -20.05 -1.50
C LEU A 195 -18.61 -20.50 -2.97
N ARG A 196 -19.44 -19.88 -3.79
CA ARG A 196 -19.47 -20.14 -5.23
C ARG A 196 -18.18 -19.71 -5.91
N GLY A 197 -17.65 -18.53 -5.58
CA GLY A 197 -16.35 -18.05 -6.08
C GLY A 197 -15.24 -19.05 -5.73
N HIS A 198 -15.18 -19.45 -4.47
CA HIS A 198 -14.18 -20.40 -3.99
C HIS A 198 -14.26 -21.76 -4.72
N ARG A 199 -15.47 -22.33 -4.88
CA ARG A 199 -15.67 -23.59 -5.64
C ARG A 199 -15.30 -23.47 -7.12
N LEU A 200 -15.52 -22.31 -7.75
CA LEU A 200 -15.09 -22.05 -9.12
C LEU A 200 -13.57 -22.06 -9.24
N TRP A 201 -12.87 -21.41 -8.31
CA TRP A 201 -11.41 -21.42 -8.29
C TRP A 201 -10.84 -22.83 -8.03
N GLU A 202 -11.43 -23.59 -7.10
CA GLU A 202 -11.04 -24.98 -6.85
C GLU A 202 -11.21 -25.84 -8.10
N THR A 203 -12.33 -25.71 -8.81
CA THR A 203 -12.58 -26.45 -10.05
C THR A 203 -11.57 -26.08 -11.13
N TYR A 204 -11.32 -24.76 -11.32
CA TYR A 204 -10.36 -24.27 -12.30
C TYR A 204 -8.93 -24.75 -12.02
N LEU A 205 -8.50 -24.71 -10.76
CA LEU A 205 -7.17 -25.17 -10.37
C LEU A 205 -7.04 -26.69 -10.53
N ASN A 206 -8.10 -27.44 -10.26
CA ASN A 206 -8.13 -28.88 -10.47
C ASN A 206 -8.03 -29.25 -11.97
N GLU A 207 -8.69 -28.49 -12.85
CA GLU A 207 -8.55 -28.65 -14.31
C GLU A 207 -7.14 -28.32 -14.81
N LEU A 208 -6.42 -27.40 -14.15
CA LEU A 208 -5.02 -27.11 -14.45
C LEU A 208 -4.04 -28.15 -13.90
N GLY A 209 -4.53 -29.24 -13.28
CA GLY A 209 -3.71 -30.34 -12.77
C GLY A 209 -3.09 -30.10 -11.40
N VAL A 210 -3.56 -29.12 -10.65
CA VAL A 210 -3.17 -28.94 -9.24
C VAL A 210 -3.82 -30.06 -8.42
N ARG A 211 -3.00 -30.74 -7.60
CA ARG A 211 -3.50 -31.87 -6.79
C ARG A 211 -4.58 -31.40 -5.81
N ALA A 212 -5.61 -32.21 -5.64
CA ALA A 212 -6.79 -31.87 -4.82
C ALA A 212 -6.47 -31.55 -3.34
N ASP A 213 -5.36 -32.09 -2.82
CA ASP A 213 -4.85 -31.82 -1.47
C ASP A 213 -4.20 -30.42 -1.32
N HIS A 214 -3.84 -29.76 -2.44
CA HIS A 214 -3.18 -28.44 -2.47
C HIS A 214 -4.02 -27.33 -3.13
N VAL A 215 -5.27 -27.60 -3.51
CA VAL A 215 -6.12 -26.65 -4.24
C VAL A 215 -6.67 -25.55 -3.32
N HIS A 216 -6.91 -25.84 -2.05
CA HIS A 216 -7.53 -24.89 -1.10
C HIS A 216 -6.67 -23.66 -0.81
N GLU A 217 -5.36 -23.83 -0.64
CA GLU A 217 -4.45 -22.75 -0.28
C GLU A 217 -4.23 -21.76 -1.45
N PRO A 218 -3.95 -22.19 -2.70
CA PRO A 218 -3.90 -21.30 -3.85
C PRO A 218 -5.24 -20.66 -4.20
N ALA A 219 -6.37 -21.37 -4.04
CA ALA A 219 -7.70 -20.79 -4.28
C ALA A 219 -7.98 -19.62 -3.36
N ASN A 220 -7.66 -19.73 -2.07
CA ASN A 220 -7.76 -18.65 -1.11
C ASN A 220 -6.85 -17.46 -1.47
N ALA A 221 -5.64 -17.71 -1.99
CA ALA A 221 -4.70 -16.65 -2.37
C ALA A 221 -5.12 -15.88 -3.62
N LEU A 222 -5.83 -16.54 -4.56
CA LEU A 222 -6.31 -15.93 -5.81
C LEU A 222 -7.63 -15.15 -5.64
N GLU A 223 -8.40 -15.44 -4.59
CA GLU A 223 -9.68 -14.77 -4.30
C GLU A 223 -9.48 -13.39 -3.64
N HIS A 224 -8.30 -13.09 -3.10
CA HIS A 224 -7.95 -11.89 -2.34
C HIS A 224 -6.84 -11.07 -2.98
#